data_e8254edf12954b3e64a48d93e0d69f84
#
_entry.id   e8254edf12954b3e64a48d93e0d69f84
#
_cell.length_a   1.000
_cell.length_b   1.000
_cell.length_c   1.000
_cell.angle_alpha   90.00
_cell.angle_beta   90.00
_cell.angle_gamma   90.00
#
_symmetry.space_group_name_H-M   'P 1'
#
loop_
_entity.id
_entity.type
_entity.pdbx_description
1 polymer ?
#
loop_
_entity_poly.entity_id
_entity_poly.type
_entity_poly.pdbx_seq_one_letter_code
_entity_poly.pdbx_strand_id
1 'polypeptide(L)'
;SRAYSIGILETLSGIRLVKATGNEGKEFKRLQKLIRDREKADFQSQANSGAIGPVSEVTGIAGLMGIVFLGRTFFGNELEALSTVLLTYLLLLFRLLPFVYQLNGARSALANTDASLEIIYDFLRRDNKPFMSRGSLPYQPLREGVHFNNISFAYPNRQELILKDINLYLPRGTTLALVGGSGAGKSTLADLLPRFYDTTSGCITLDGIDLRQFDMRTLRKSMGIVSQDTFLFNNTVRNNISYGRPEATDEEVIDAAKRANAYEFIMRLPKGFETMIGDRGVL
;
A
#
# COMPACT_ATOMS: atom_id res chain seq x y z
N SER A 1 -7.21 10.69 -10.62
CA SER A 1 -7.23 10.41 -9.16
C SER A 1 -5.82 10.27 -8.56
N ARG A 2 -4.86 9.59 -9.22
CA ARG A 2 -3.50 9.34 -8.68
C ARG A 2 -2.72 10.62 -8.35
N ALA A 3 -2.73 11.61 -9.23
CA ALA A 3 -2.04 12.89 -9.03
C ALA A 3 -2.57 13.68 -7.81
N TYR A 4 -3.88 13.63 -7.57
CA TYR A 4 -4.52 14.24 -6.41
C TYR A 4 -4.06 13.61 -5.09
N SER A 5 -4.08 12.28 -4.99
CA SER A 5 -3.66 11.58 -3.78
C SER A 5 -2.17 11.80 -3.49
N ILE A 6 -1.33 11.75 -4.53
CA ILE A 6 0.11 12.03 -4.40
C ILE A 6 0.32 13.47 -3.93
N GLY A 7 -0.33 14.46 -4.55
CA GLY A 7 -0.17 15.86 -4.19
C GLY A 7 -0.57 16.17 -2.74
N ILE A 8 -1.64 15.56 -2.23
CA ILE A 8 -2.02 15.69 -0.81
C ILE A 8 -0.95 15.08 0.10
N LEU A 9 -0.52 13.84 -0.19
CA LEU A 9 0.49 13.16 0.62
C LEU A 9 1.82 13.93 0.64
N GLU A 10 2.26 14.46 -0.50
CA GLU A 10 3.47 15.29 -0.59
C GLU A 10 3.34 16.54 0.27
N THR A 11 2.22 17.27 0.15
CA THR A 11 2.01 18.51 0.91
C THR A 11 1.90 18.24 2.41
N LEU A 12 1.20 17.21 2.83
CA LEU A 12 1.08 16.82 4.24
C LEU A 12 2.43 16.34 4.81
N SER A 13 3.16 15.53 4.06
CA SER A 13 4.50 15.06 4.48
C SER A 13 5.50 16.22 4.56
N GLY A 14 5.38 17.20 3.66
CA GLY A 14 6.24 18.38 3.60
C GLY A 14 5.71 19.60 4.35
N ILE A 15 4.67 19.48 5.18
CA ILE A 15 3.98 20.64 5.78
C ILE A 15 4.91 21.55 6.61
N ARG A 16 5.91 20.96 7.28
CA ARG A 16 6.91 21.71 8.03
C ARG A 16 7.74 22.61 7.12
N LEU A 17 8.14 22.11 5.95
CA LEU A 17 8.89 22.86 4.94
C LEU A 17 8.02 23.98 4.35
N VAL A 18 6.77 23.67 4.01
CA VAL A 18 5.80 24.66 3.50
C VAL A 18 5.64 25.80 4.47
N LYS A 19 5.45 25.51 5.77
CA LYS A 19 5.35 26.53 6.82
C LYS A 19 6.65 27.30 7.04
N ALA A 20 7.78 26.60 7.08
CA ALA A 20 9.09 27.23 7.28
C ALA A 20 9.47 28.18 6.14
N THR A 21 8.97 27.95 4.93
CA THR A 21 9.24 28.79 3.75
C THR A 21 8.14 29.82 3.46
N GLY A 22 7.04 29.84 4.25
CA GLY A 22 5.91 30.75 4.03
C GLY A 22 5.16 30.51 2.70
N ASN A 23 5.22 29.28 2.16
CA ASN A 23 4.65 28.94 0.86
C ASN A 23 3.22 28.35 0.94
N GLU A 24 2.51 28.52 2.07
CA GLU A 24 1.16 27.98 2.27
C GLU A 24 0.18 28.41 1.17
N GLY A 25 0.23 29.67 0.79
CA GLY A 25 -0.64 30.22 -0.26
C GLY A 25 -0.38 29.59 -1.64
N LYS A 26 0.87 29.26 -1.95
CA LYS A 26 1.26 28.60 -3.20
C LYS A 26 0.78 27.15 -3.22
N GLU A 27 1.03 26.41 -2.13
CA GLU A 27 0.59 25.02 -2.01
C GLU A 27 -0.94 24.91 -1.95
N PHE A 28 -1.62 25.82 -1.28
CA PHE A 28 -3.09 25.86 -1.29
C PHE A 28 -3.65 26.04 -2.70
N LYS A 29 -3.10 26.95 -3.51
CA LYS A 29 -3.52 27.12 -4.90
C LYS A 29 -3.24 25.88 -5.75
N ARG A 30 -2.09 25.20 -5.51
CA ARG A 30 -1.73 23.96 -6.19
C ARG A 30 -2.76 22.85 -5.87
N LEU A 31 -3.07 22.63 -4.59
CA LEU A 31 -4.06 21.65 -4.15
C LEU A 31 -5.46 21.98 -4.68
N GLN A 32 -5.86 23.25 -4.61
CA GLN A 32 -7.14 23.70 -5.14
C GLN A 32 -7.29 23.43 -6.65
N LYS A 33 -6.21 23.61 -7.41
CA LYS A 33 -6.19 23.24 -8.83
C LYS A 33 -6.37 21.72 -9.02
N LEU A 34 -5.64 20.90 -8.28
CA LEU A 34 -5.75 19.43 -8.35
C LEU A 34 -7.16 18.94 -7.97
N ILE A 35 -7.80 19.56 -6.98
CA ILE A 35 -9.18 19.28 -6.59
C ILE A 35 -10.13 19.61 -7.75
N ARG A 36 -10.05 20.83 -8.29
CA ARG A 36 -10.92 21.27 -9.42
C ARG A 36 -10.74 20.40 -10.65
N ASP A 37 -9.52 20.04 -10.99
CA ASP A 37 -9.22 19.19 -12.15
C ASP A 37 -9.84 17.80 -11.97
N ARG A 38 -9.80 17.25 -10.76
CA ARG A 38 -10.45 16.00 -10.41
C ARG A 38 -11.98 16.12 -10.47
N GLU A 39 -12.56 17.12 -9.80
CA GLU A 39 -14.02 17.35 -9.81
C GLU A 39 -14.55 17.53 -11.23
N LYS A 40 -13.83 18.28 -12.06
CA LYS A 40 -14.19 18.48 -13.47
C LYS A 40 -14.16 17.17 -14.26
N ALA A 41 -13.12 16.33 -14.05
CA ALA A 41 -13.03 15.03 -14.71
C ALA A 41 -14.12 14.07 -14.24
N ASP A 42 -14.39 14.02 -12.92
CA ASP A 42 -15.44 13.20 -12.34
C ASP A 42 -16.83 13.67 -12.81
N PHE A 43 -17.07 14.98 -12.85
CA PHE A 43 -18.31 15.54 -13.38
C PHE A 43 -18.51 15.22 -14.87
N GLN A 44 -17.47 15.39 -15.71
CA GLN A 44 -17.55 15.05 -17.13
C GLN A 44 -17.85 13.56 -17.35
N SER A 45 -17.20 12.69 -16.56
CA SER A 45 -17.45 11.25 -16.62
C SER A 45 -18.88 10.90 -16.24
N GLN A 46 -19.39 11.48 -15.14
CA GLN A 46 -20.76 11.25 -14.68
C GLN A 46 -21.80 11.86 -15.62
N ALA A 47 -21.55 13.07 -16.10
CA ALA A 47 -22.46 13.74 -17.05
C ALA A 47 -22.56 12.96 -18.36
N ASN A 48 -21.45 12.50 -18.91
CA ASN A 48 -21.45 11.68 -20.12
C ASN A 48 -22.21 10.36 -19.89
N SER A 49 -21.93 9.68 -18.79
CA SER A 49 -22.62 8.41 -18.47
C SER A 49 -24.11 8.61 -18.18
N GLY A 50 -24.45 9.69 -17.49
CA GLY A 50 -25.84 10.02 -17.15
C GLY A 50 -26.68 10.54 -18.33
N ALA A 51 -26.06 11.18 -19.33
CA ALA A 51 -26.75 11.70 -20.52
C ALA A 51 -27.10 10.60 -21.53
N ILE A 52 -26.38 9.50 -21.57
CA ILE A 52 -26.59 8.44 -22.57
C ILE A 52 -28.01 7.86 -22.48
N GLY A 53 -28.53 7.60 -21.28
CA GLY A 53 -29.86 7.05 -21.08
C GLY A 53 -30.97 7.97 -21.63
N PRO A 54 -31.13 9.20 -21.10
CA PRO A 54 -32.15 10.13 -21.56
C PRO A 54 -32.05 10.47 -23.05
N VAL A 55 -30.85 10.66 -23.59
CA VAL A 55 -30.65 10.95 -25.02
C VAL A 55 -31.12 9.78 -25.88
N SER A 56 -30.83 8.55 -25.47
CA SER A 56 -31.25 7.35 -26.20
C SER A 56 -32.76 7.19 -26.15
N GLU A 57 -33.44 7.48 -25.03
CA GLU A 57 -34.91 7.46 -24.92
C GLU A 57 -35.56 8.48 -25.83
N VAL A 58 -35.13 9.75 -25.80
CA VAL A 58 -35.65 10.79 -26.64
C VAL A 58 -35.46 10.48 -28.14
N THR A 59 -34.28 10.03 -28.50
CA THR A 59 -33.94 9.62 -29.89
C THR A 59 -34.80 8.44 -30.33
N GLY A 60 -35.05 7.50 -29.42
CA GLY A 60 -35.92 6.38 -29.68
C GLY A 60 -37.36 6.75 -29.92
N ILE A 61 -37.94 7.61 -29.06
CA ILE A 61 -39.31 8.10 -29.21
C ILE A 61 -39.45 8.92 -30.49
N ALA A 62 -38.47 9.79 -30.79
CA ALA A 62 -38.48 10.57 -32.03
C ALA A 62 -38.39 9.69 -33.28
N GLY A 63 -37.56 8.64 -33.24
CA GLY A 63 -37.49 7.65 -34.30
C GLY A 63 -38.83 6.91 -34.54
N LEU A 64 -39.45 6.47 -33.43
CA LEU A 64 -40.81 5.87 -33.48
C LEU A 64 -41.85 6.78 -34.13
N MET A 65 -41.95 8.03 -33.68
CA MET A 65 -42.84 9.01 -34.24
C MET A 65 -42.57 9.25 -35.74
N GLY A 66 -41.27 9.29 -36.11
CA GLY A 66 -40.87 9.45 -37.51
C GLY A 66 -41.34 8.28 -38.38
N ILE A 67 -41.17 7.05 -37.92
CA ILE A 67 -41.62 5.85 -38.65
C ILE A 67 -43.13 5.80 -38.79
N VAL A 68 -43.89 6.12 -37.73
CA VAL A 68 -45.37 6.17 -37.78
C VAL A 68 -45.83 7.27 -38.75
N PHE A 69 -45.22 8.45 -38.72
CA PHE A 69 -45.56 9.56 -39.59
C PHE A 69 -45.27 9.22 -41.08
N LEU A 70 -44.09 8.66 -41.37
CA LEU A 70 -43.73 8.24 -42.73
C LEU A 70 -44.63 7.10 -43.23
N GLY A 71 -44.93 6.10 -42.37
CA GLY A 71 -45.83 5.02 -42.72
C GLY A 71 -47.23 5.48 -43.10
N ARG A 72 -47.75 6.43 -42.33
CA ARG A 72 -49.10 7.03 -42.63
C ARG A 72 -49.09 7.84 -43.95
N THR A 73 -47.99 8.53 -44.26
CA THR A 73 -47.89 9.38 -45.45
C THR A 73 -47.72 8.59 -46.73
N PHE A 74 -46.99 7.49 -46.72
CA PHE A 74 -46.63 6.69 -47.89
C PHE A 74 -47.56 5.52 -48.20
N PHE A 75 -48.22 4.95 -47.19
CA PHE A 75 -48.94 3.69 -47.35
C PHE A 75 -50.48 3.74 -47.11
N GLY A 76 -51.04 4.89 -46.71
CA GLY A 76 -52.51 5.09 -46.59
C GLY A 76 -53.19 4.11 -45.61
N ASN A 77 -54.48 3.88 -45.82
CA ASN A 77 -55.36 3.13 -44.91
C ASN A 77 -55.25 1.58 -44.94
N GLU A 78 -54.46 1.01 -45.81
CA GLU A 78 -54.34 -0.48 -45.89
C GLU A 78 -53.44 -1.08 -44.81
N LEU A 79 -52.86 -0.26 -43.95
CA LEU A 79 -51.84 -0.63 -42.97
C LEU A 79 -52.32 -0.81 -41.52
N GLU A 80 -53.63 -0.78 -41.22
CA GLU A 80 -54.07 -0.79 -39.83
C GLU A 80 -53.64 -2.03 -39.03
N ALA A 81 -53.70 -3.23 -39.63
CA ALA A 81 -53.29 -4.46 -38.98
C ALA A 81 -51.74 -4.59 -38.90
N LEU A 82 -51.03 -4.20 -40.00
CA LEU A 82 -49.58 -4.24 -40.04
C LEU A 82 -48.95 -3.21 -39.14
N SER A 83 -49.56 -2.01 -38.99
CA SER A 83 -49.06 -0.92 -38.14
C SER A 83 -49.07 -1.30 -36.66
N THR A 84 -50.09 -2.05 -36.22
CA THR A 84 -50.18 -2.49 -34.81
C THR A 84 -49.10 -3.49 -34.47
N VAL A 85 -48.81 -4.46 -35.36
CA VAL A 85 -47.76 -5.43 -35.18
C VAL A 85 -46.38 -4.75 -35.19
N LEU A 86 -46.16 -3.83 -36.16
CA LEU A 86 -44.91 -3.08 -36.27
C LEU A 86 -44.63 -2.18 -35.05
N LEU A 87 -45.69 -1.49 -34.59
CA LEU A 87 -45.62 -0.64 -33.39
C LEU A 87 -45.29 -1.48 -32.14
N THR A 88 -45.94 -2.63 -32.00
CA THR A 88 -45.68 -3.54 -30.87
C THR A 88 -44.23 -4.06 -30.91
N TYR A 89 -43.76 -4.43 -32.08
CA TYR A 89 -42.38 -4.87 -32.26
C TYR A 89 -41.35 -3.78 -31.94
N LEU A 90 -41.59 -2.57 -32.42
CA LEU A 90 -40.77 -1.39 -32.11
C LEU A 90 -40.78 -1.05 -30.62
N LEU A 91 -41.93 -1.08 -29.95
CA LEU A 91 -42.04 -0.92 -28.51
C LEU A 91 -41.24 -1.93 -27.73
N LEU A 92 -41.28 -3.21 -28.14
CA LEU A 92 -40.48 -4.28 -27.55
C LEU A 92 -38.98 -4.05 -27.75
N LEU A 93 -38.57 -3.64 -28.96
CA LEU A 93 -37.18 -3.30 -29.25
C LEU A 93 -36.68 -2.14 -28.36
N PHE A 94 -37.48 -1.08 -28.23
CA PHE A 94 -37.13 0.06 -27.36
C PHE A 94 -37.04 -0.36 -25.89
N ARG A 95 -37.90 -1.27 -25.45
CA ARG A 95 -37.88 -1.79 -24.09
C ARG A 95 -36.63 -2.66 -23.83
N LEU A 96 -36.07 -3.28 -24.85
CA LEU A 96 -34.85 -4.09 -24.74
C LEU A 96 -33.54 -3.28 -24.77
N LEU A 97 -33.55 -2.12 -25.44
CA LEU A 97 -32.36 -1.25 -25.56
C LEU A 97 -31.70 -0.90 -24.20
N PRO A 98 -32.42 -0.51 -23.14
CA PRO A 98 -31.83 -0.24 -21.84
C PRO A 98 -31.09 -1.44 -21.24
N PHE A 99 -31.58 -2.66 -21.47
CA PHE A 99 -30.91 -3.88 -21.00
C PHE A 99 -29.58 -4.12 -21.74
N VAL A 100 -29.51 -3.81 -23.03
CA VAL A 100 -28.28 -3.89 -23.81
C VAL A 100 -27.26 -2.87 -23.28
N TYR A 101 -27.69 -1.64 -22.95
CA TYR A 101 -26.82 -0.64 -22.34
C TYR A 101 -26.34 -1.06 -20.95
N GLN A 102 -27.23 -1.61 -20.10
CA GLN A 102 -26.85 -2.15 -18.80
C GLN A 102 -25.82 -3.28 -18.91
N LEU A 103 -26.01 -4.20 -19.85
CA LEU A 103 -25.07 -5.30 -20.14
C LEU A 103 -23.70 -4.77 -20.58
N ASN A 104 -23.67 -3.79 -21.47
CA ASN A 104 -22.43 -3.14 -21.89
C ASN A 104 -21.76 -2.37 -20.74
N GLY A 105 -22.54 -1.68 -19.89
CA GLY A 105 -22.06 -1.04 -18.69
C GLY A 105 -21.44 -2.03 -17.69
N ALA A 106 -22.13 -3.14 -17.44
CA ALA A 106 -21.64 -4.22 -16.59
C ALA A 106 -20.35 -4.85 -17.14
N ARG A 107 -20.30 -5.09 -18.47
CA ARG A 107 -19.08 -5.57 -19.14
C ARG A 107 -17.91 -4.60 -18.97
N SER A 108 -18.14 -3.31 -19.14
CA SER A 108 -17.11 -2.28 -18.94
C SER A 108 -16.64 -2.21 -17.49
N ALA A 109 -17.57 -2.32 -16.53
CA ALA A 109 -17.23 -2.39 -15.10
C ALA A 109 -16.38 -3.61 -14.77
N LEU A 110 -16.73 -4.78 -15.31
CA LEU A 110 -15.95 -6.01 -15.17
C LEU A 110 -14.54 -5.85 -15.76
N ALA A 111 -14.40 -5.29 -16.96
CA ALA A 111 -13.10 -5.07 -17.59
C ALA A 111 -12.21 -4.10 -16.78
N ASN A 112 -12.80 -3.06 -16.16
CA ASN A 112 -12.07 -2.16 -15.27
C ASN A 112 -11.68 -2.81 -13.95
N THR A 113 -12.49 -3.76 -13.47
CA THR A 113 -12.20 -4.53 -12.24
C THR A 113 -11.10 -5.55 -12.49
N ASP A 114 -11.05 -6.14 -13.68
CA ASP A 114 -10.05 -7.14 -14.08
C ASP A 114 -8.63 -6.58 -13.98
N ALA A 115 -8.40 -5.37 -14.46
CA ALA A 115 -7.11 -4.68 -14.30
C ALA A 115 -6.70 -4.48 -12.83
N SER A 116 -7.67 -4.21 -11.94
CA SER A 116 -7.41 -4.09 -10.50
C SER A 116 -7.13 -5.44 -9.85
N LEU A 117 -7.82 -6.49 -10.29
CA LEU A 117 -7.60 -7.86 -9.85
C LEU A 117 -6.23 -8.38 -10.28
N GLU A 118 -5.79 -8.04 -11.50
CA GLU A 118 -4.46 -8.41 -12.00
C GLU A 118 -3.35 -7.81 -11.14
N ILE A 119 -3.48 -6.54 -10.73
CA ILE A 119 -2.54 -5.88 -9.82
C ILE A 119 -2.52 -6.59 -8.46
N ILE A 120 -3.70 -6.93 -7.90
CA ILE A 120 -3.79 -7.66 -6.63
C ILE A 120 -3.21 -9.06 -6.77
N TYR A 121 -3.53 -9.76 -7.86
CA TYR A 121 -3.01 -11.09 -8.15
C TYR A 121 -1.49 -11.07 -8.28
N ASP A 122 -0.93 -10.12 -9.05
CA ASP A 122 0.53 -9.95 -9.16
C ASP A 122 1.15 -9.61 -7.81
N PHE A 123 0.49 -8.79 -6.97
CA PHE A 123 0.96 -8.50 -5.62
C PHE A 123 0.98 -9.76 -4.72
N LEU A 124 -0.02 -10.61 -4.80
CA LEU A 124 -0.14 -11.85 -4.01
C LEU A 124 0.68 -13.01 -4.58
N ARG A 125 1.01 -12.95 -5.84
CA ARG A 125 1.79 -13.97 -6.54
C ARG A 125 3.19 -14.11 -5.92
N ARG A 126 3.65 -15.35 -5.75
CA ARG A 126 4.91 -15.64 -5.06
C ARG A 126 6.01 -16.14 -5.98
N ASP A 127 5.66 -16.66 -7.14
CA ASP A 127 6.57 -17.28 -8.11
C ASP A 127 7.48 -16.29 -8.84
N ASN A 128 7.07 -15.01 -8.93
CA ASN A 128 7.83 -13.94 -9.58
C ASN A 128 8.55 -13.00 -8.58
N LYS A 129 8.55 -13.33 -7.26
CA LYS A 129 9.17 -12.51 -6.21
C LYS A 129 10.25 -13.29 -5.49
N PRO A 130 11.36 -12.64 -5.12
CA PRO A 130 12.41 -13.27 -4.33
C PRO A 130 11.87 -13.51 -2.90
N PHE A 131 11.31 -14.69 -2.67
CA PHE A 131 10.94 -15.12 -1.33
C PHE A 131 12.13 -15.81 -0.68
N MET A 132 12.47 -15.35 0.52
CA MET A 132 13.45 -16.02 1.34
C MET A 132 12.95 -17.41 1.77
N SER A 133 13.80 -18.42 1.68
CA SER A 133 13.49 -19.75 2.19
C SER A 133 13.13 -19.71 3.67
N ARG A 134 12.13 -20.49 4.07
CA ARG A 134 11.77 -20.61 5.48
C ARG A 134 12.61 -21.73 6.10
N GLY A 135 13.44 -21.36 7.07
CA GLY A 135 14.05 -22.34 7.96
C GLY A 135 13.02 -22.87 8.96
N SER A 136 13.30 -24.04 9.49
CA SER A 136 12.42 -24.72 10.46
C SER A 136 13.05 -24.91 11.83
N LEU A 137 14.36 -24.61 11.97
CA LEU A 137 15.08 -24.79 13.22
C LEU A 137 14.72 -23.67 14.21
N PRO A 138 14.14 -23.97 15.38
CA PRO A 138 13.89 -22.95 16.38
C PRO A 138 15.21 -22.37 16.90
N TYR A 139 15.26 -21.03 17.03
CA TYR A 139 16.45 -20.38 17.57
C TYR A 139 16.65 -20.75 19.04
N GLN A 140 17.91 -21.02 19.41
CA GLN A 140 18.36 -21.20 20.77
C GLN A 140 19.32 -20.08 21.17
N PRO A 141 19.42 -19.74 22.47
CA PRO A 141 20.31 -18.70 22.93
C PRO A 141 21.76 -18.92 22.44
N LEU A 142 22.36 -17.86 21.90
CA LEU A 142 23.72 -17.86 21.36
C LEU A 142 24.71 -18.30 22.43
N ARG A 143 25.64 -19.21 22.07
CA ARG A 143 26.67 -19.76 22.97
C ARG A 143 28.05 -19.23 22.65
N GLU A 144 28.42 -19.22 21.37
CA GLU A 144 29.77 -18.86 20.91
C GLU A 144 29.78 -17.48 20.24
N GLY A 145 29.04 -17.30 19.18
CA GLY A 145 29.04 -16.04 18.46
C GLY A 145 28.39 -16.09 17.08
N VAL A 146 28.55 -14.98 16.37
CA VAL A 146 28.04 -14.77 15.02
C VAL A 146 29.24 -14.68 14.06
N HIS A 147 29.22 -15.48 13.01
CA HIS A 147 30.19 -15.42 11.92
C HIS A 147 29.58 -14.93 10.63
N PHE A 148 30.22 -13.99 10.00
CA PHE A 148 29.97 -13.55 8.64
C PHE A 148 31.07 -14.15 7.76
N ASN A 149 30.72 -15.09 6.89
CA ASN A 149 31.65 -15.84 6.08
C ASN A 149 31.56 -15.45 4.61
N ASN A 150 32.55 -14.72 4.12
CA ASN A 150 32.66 -14.24 2.72
C ASN A 150 31.36 -13.60 2.19
N ILE A 151 30.75 -12.73 3.00
CA ILE A 151 29.49 -12.12 2.68
C ILE A 151 29.65 -11.10 1.54
N SER A 152 28.93 -11.33 0.45
CA SER A 152 28.67 -10.30 -0.55
C SER A 152 27.18 -10.08 -0.71
N PHE A 153 26.79 -8.83 -0.92
CA PHE A 153 25.36 -8.46 -1.00
C PHE A 153 25.09 -7.33 -1.99
N ALA A 154 24.04 -7.50 -2.80
CA ALA A 154 23.40 -6.47 -3.60
C ALA A 154 21.89 -6.45 -3.28
N TYR A 155 21.27 -5.26 -3.28
CA TYR A 155 19.82 -5.18 -3.15
C TYR A 155 19.09 -5.78 -4.37
N PRO A 156 17.89 -6.34 -4.16
CA PRO A 156 17.07 -6.80 -5.28
C PRO A 156 16.97 -5.73 -6.38
N ASN A 157 17.08 -6.14 -7.63
CA ASN A 157 17.08 -5.28 -8.81
C ASN A 157 18.30 -4.34 -8.98
N ARG A 158 19.38 -4.54 -8.21
CA ARG A 158 20.66 -3.90 -8.43
C ARG A 158 21.74 -4.95 -8.70
N GLN A 159 22.59 -4.70 -9.70
CA GLN A 159 23.73 -5.59 -10.01
C GLN A 159 24.98 -5.26 -9.19
N GLU A 160 25.07 -4.04 -8.67
CA GLU A 160 26.22 -3.57 -7.93
C GLU A 160 26.21 -4.13 -6.51
N LEU A 161 27.32 -4.80 -6.13
CA LEU A 161 27.55 -5.29 -4.78
C LEU A 161 27.85 -4.12 -3.83
N ILE A 162 27.02 -3.98 -2.80
CA ILE A 162 27.24 -3.01 -1.70
C ILE A 162 28.20 -3.56 -0.66
N LEU A 163 28.12 -4.84 -0.40
CA LEU A 163 29.07 -5.55 0.46
C LEU A 163 29.86 -6.53 -0.40
N LYS A 164 31.18 -6.61 -0.20
CA LYS A 164 32.08 -7.46 -0.98
C LYS A 164 33.00 -8.21 -0.02
N ASP A 165 32.92 -9.54 -0.02
CA ASP A 165 33.79 -10.47 0.70
C ASP A 165 34.02 -10.12 2.19
N ILE A 166 32.93 -9.73 2.88
CA ILE A 166 33.03 -9.39 4.32
C ILE A 166 33.19 -10.64 5.14
N ASN A 167 34.27 -10.66 5.90
CA ASN A 167 34.58 -11.68 6.90
C ASN A 167 34.66 -11.04 8.27
N LEU A 168 33.82 -11.51 9.21
CA LEU A 168 33.68 -10.93 10.52
C LEU A 168 33.27 -11.98 11.53
N TYR A 169 33.85 -11.94 12.73
CA TYR A 169 33.40 -12.72 13.87
C TYR A 169 33.03 -11.81 15.03
N LEU A 170 31.82 -12.02 15.57
CA LEU A 170 31.33 -11.35 16.75
C LEU A 170 31.13 -12.37 17.87
N PRO A 171 32.06 -12.49 18.83
CA PRO A 171 31.92 -13.37 19.99
C PRO A 171 30.74 -12.98 20.85
N ARG A 172 30.12 -13.98 21.49
CA ARG A 172 29.09 -13.73 22.48
C ARG A 172 29.58 -12.80 23.59
N GLY A 173 28.71 -11.87 24.01
CA GLY A 173 29.00 -10.92 25.10
C GLY A 173 29.92 -9.79 24.72
N THR A 174 30.29 -9.66 23.44
CA THR A 174 31.07 -8.52 22.93
C THR A 174 30.20 -7.53 22.15
N THR A 175 30.73 -6.33 22.00
CA THR A 175 30.10 -5.27 21.18
C THR A 175 31.00 -4.96 20.00
N LEU A 176 30.42 -4.91 18.82
CA LEU A 176 31.06 -4.50 17.58
C LEU A 176 30.60 -3.15 17.14
N ALA A 177 31.49 -2.21 16.88
CA ALA A 177 31.20 -0.94 16.27
C ALA A 177 31.56 -0.97 14.77
N LEU A 178 30.58 -0.66 13.92
CA LEU A 178 30.78 -0.48 12.48
C LEU A 178 31.03 1.00 12.19
N VAL A 179 32.23 1.36 11.75
CA VAL A 179 32.65 2.73 11.49
C VAL A 179 32.92 2.91 10.00
N GLY A 180 32.56 4.08 9.46
CA GLY A 180 32.80 4.40 8.05
C GLY A 180 31.91 5.53 7.56
N GLY A 181 32.17 6.05 6.38
CA GLY A 181 31.40 7.12 5.74
C GLY A 181 29.94 6.76 5.44
N SER A 182 29.15 7.74 5.05
CA SER A 182 27.78 7.51 4.56
C SER A 182 27.85 6.63 3.29
N GLY A 183 26.94 5.66 3.17
CA GLY A 183 26.93 4.74 2.04
C GLY A 183 27.92 3.57 2.11
N ALA A 184 28.76 3.45 3.16
CA ALA A 184 29.73 2.35 3.29
C ALA A 184 29.10 0.97 3.58
N GLY A 185 27.79 0.82 3.58
CA GLY A 185 27.12 -0.47 3.78
C GLY A 185 26.90 -0.90 5.23
N LYS A 186 27.16 -0.03 6.22
CA LYS A 186 27.03 -0.36 7.66
C LYS A 186 25.61 -0.83 8.04
N SER A 187 24.59 -0.06 7.68
CA SER A 187 23.19 -0.42 7.93
C SER A 187 22.80 -1.69 7.15
N THR A 188 23.30 -1.82 5.91
CA THR A 188 23.06 -3.01 5.08
C THR A 188 23.63 -4.26 5.76
N LEU A 189 24.84 -4.18 6.31
CA LEU A 189 25.43 -5.32 7.02
C LEU A 189 24.63 -5.68 8.28
N ALA A 190 24.18 -4.68 9.04
CA ALA A 190 23.33 -4.88 10.20
C ALA A 190 21.97 -5.50 9.84
N ASP A 191 21.37 -5.09 8.72
CA ASP A 191 20.08 -5.58 8.23
C ASP A 191 20.10 -7.05 7.76
N LEU A 192 21.28 -7.58 7.43
CA LEU A 192 21.44 -9.00 7.09
C LEU A 192 21.28 -9.91 8.31
N LEU A 193 21.61 -9.45 9.52
CA LEU A 193 21.53 -10.26 10.73
C LEU A 193 20.08 -10.62 11.13
N PRO A 194 19.10 -9.69 11.15
CA PRO A 194 17.70 -10.04 11.34
C PRO A 194 17.08 -10.68 10.10
N ARG A 195 17.91 -10.93 9.08
CA ARG A 195 17.52 -11.53 7.81
C ARG A 195 16.36 -10.77 7.15
N PHE A 196 16.51 -9.42 7.00
CA PHE A 196 15.62 -8.64 6.15
C PHE A 196 15.90 -8.92 4.67
N TYR A 197 17.13 -9.34 4.37
CA TYR A 197 17.60 -9.82 3.08
C TYR A 197 18.47 -11.04 3.26
N ASP A 198 18.50 -11.95 2.29
CA ASP A 198 19.49 -13.01 2.21
C ASP A 198 20.74 -12.49 1.49
N THR A 199 21.88 -13.03 1.84
CA THR A 199 23.17 -12.69 1.19
C THR A 199 23.18 -13.13 -0.27
N THR A 200 23.84 -12.37 -1.15
CA THR A 200 24.04 -12.75 -2.56
C THR A 200 25.02 -13.92 -2.65
N SER A 201 26.10 -13.88 -1.85
CA SER A 201 27.04 -14.99 -1.67
C SER A 201 27.55 -15.03 -0.23
N GLY A 202 28.12 -16.12 0.17
CA GLY A 202 28.53 -16.37 1.55
C GLY A 202 27.35 -16.73 2.47
N CYS A 203 27.63 -16.82 3.76
CA CYS A 203 26.62 -17.15 4.76
C CYS A 203 26.90 -16.49 6.11
N ILE A 204 25.85 -16.17 6.85
CA ILE A 204 25.93 -15.76 8.26
C ILE A 204 25.57 -16.97 9.09
N THR A 205 26.42 -17.31 10.09
CA THR A 205 26.15 -18.44 10.98
C THR A 205 26.06 -17.96 12.42
N LEU A 206 25.15 -18.59 13.17
CA LEU A 206 25.01 -18.46 14.62
C LEU A 206 25.43 -19.78 15.23
N ASP A 207 26.51 -19.78 16.02
CA ASP A 207 27.08 -21.00 16.61
C ASP A 207 27.33 -22.09 15.54
N GLY A 208 27.84 -21.71 14.36
CA GLY A 208 28.09 -22.60 13.23
C GLY A 208 26.87 -22.98 12.37
N ILE A 209 25.65 -22.64 12.77
CA ILE A 209 24.44 -22.94 12.04
C ILE A 209 24.08 -21.77 11.13
N ASP A 210 23.84 -22.03 9.84
CA ASP A 210 23.46 -21.01 8.86
C ASP A 210 22.13 -20.34 9.24
N LEU A 211 22.11 -19.00 9.19
CA LEU A 211 20.97 -18.17 9.50
C LEU A 211 19.69 -18.57 8.72
N ARG A 212 19.87 -19.10 7.52
CA ARG A 212 18.77 -19.54 6.63
C ARG A 212 18.04 -20.79 7.14
N GLN A 213 18.64 -21.55 8.04
CA GLN A 213 18.02 -22.76 8.62
C GLN A 213 17.09 -22.44 9.78
N PHE A 214 17.22 -21.28 10.42
CA PHE A 214 16.39 -20.91 11.55
C PHE A 214 14.96 -20.50 11.15
N ASP A 215 14.00 -20.83 12.01
CA ASP A 215 12.67 -20.24 11.96
C ASP A 215 12.74 -18.74 12.24
N MET A 216 12.28 -17.96 11.28
CA MET A 216 12.40 -16.49 11.31
C MET A 216 11.66 -15.84 12.48
N ARG A 217 10.58 -16.46 12.96
CA ARG A 217 9.81 -15.93 14.08
C ARG A 217 10.58 -16.07 15.38
N THR A 218 11.13 -17.25 15.64
CA THR A 218 11.91 -17.51 16.86
C THR A 218 13.20 -16.71 16.86
N LEU A 219 13.88 -16.60 15.73
CA LEU A 219 15.10 -15.82 15.58
C LEU A 219 14.84 -14.33 15.85
N ARG A 220 13.90 -13.71 15.18
CA ARG A 220 13.61 -12.27 15.35
C ARG A 220 13.05 -11.92 16.73
N LYS A 221 12.33 -12.82 17.37
CA LYS A 221 11.87 -12.63 18.76
C LYS A 221 13.04 -12.52 19.76
N SER A 222 14.21 -13.06 19.42
CA SER A 222 15.40 -12.98 20.28
C SER A 222 16.24 -11.73 20.04
N MET A 223 15.90 -10.91 19.03
CA MET A 223 16.66 -9.72 18.65
C MET A 223 15.91 -8.45 19.07
N GLY A 224 16.65 -7.48 19.64
CA GLY A 224 16.20 -6.10 19.79
C GLY A 224 16.85 -5.25 18.70
N ILE A 225 16.04 -4.49 17.96
CA ILE A 225 16.51 -3.63 16.87
C ILE A 225 16.14 -2.18 17.20
N VAL A 226 17.16 -1.30 17.18
CA VAL A 226 16.96 0.15 17.26
C VAL A 226 17.31 0.74 15.90
N SER A 227 16.30 1.21 15.18
CA SER A 227 16.46 1.83 13.87
C SER A 227 16.79 3.32 13.97
N GLN A 228 17.44 3.87 12.95
CA GLN A 228 17.70 5.32 12.85
C GLN A 228 16.38 6.09 12.72
N ASP A 229 15.44 5.58 11.92
CA ASP A 229 14.09 6.14 11.80
C ASP A 229 13.17 5.37 12.72
N THR A 230 12.73 6.01 13.81
CA THR A 230 11.78 5.42 14.76
C THR A 230 10.37 5.52 14.22
N PHE A 231 9.66 4.40 14.25
CA PHE A 231 8.24 4.34 13.89
C PHE A 231 7.40 4.12 15.16
N LEU A 232 6.38 4.93 15.33
CA LEU A 232 5.41 4.79 16.40
C LEU A 232 4.02 4.56 15.80
N PHE A 233 3.32 3.55 16.30
CA PHE A 233 1.95 3.28 15.91
C PHE A 233 1.00 4.30 16.55
N ASN A 234 -0.07 4.63 15.84
CA ASN A 234 -1.17 5.43 16.40
C ASN A 234 -1.91 4.60 17.47
N ASN A 235 -1.34 4.58 18.66
CA ASN A 235 -1.81 3.79 19.80
C ASN A 235 -1.27 4.42 21.09
N THR A 236 -1.61 3.84 22.25
CA THR A 236 -1.06 4.30 23.53
C THR A 236 0.45 4.08 23.62
N VAL A 237 1.12 4.82 24.49
CA VAL A 237 2.54 4.60 24.84
C VAL A 237 2.75 3.16 25.30
N ARG A 238 1.86 2.66 26.17
CA ARG A 238 1.88 1.28 26.66
C ARG A 238 1.91 0.27 25.51
N ASN A 239 0.98 0.39 24.57
CA ASN A 239 0.88 -0.53 23.43
C ASN A 239 2.05 -0.43 22.47
N ASN A 240 2.65 0.74 22.30
CA ASN A 240 3.86 0.91 21.52
C ASN A 240 5.06 0.21 22.18
N ILE A 241 5.22 0.30 23.51
CA ILE A 241 6.28 -0.39 24.25
C ILE A 241 6.08 -1.90 24.21
N SER A 242 4.86 -2.39 24.44
CA SER A 242 4.55 -3.82 24.44
C SER A 242 4.39 -4.42 23.06
N TYR A 243 4.59 -3.67 21.96
CA TYR A 243 4.36 -4.14 20.59
C TYR A 243 5.12 -5.44 20.26
N GLY A 244 6.36 -5.57 20.71
CA GLY A 244 7.17 -6.78 20.51
C GLY A 244 6.75 -7.98 21.38
N ARG A 245 6.02 -7.72 22.48
CA ARG A 245 5.51 -8.71 23.41
C ARG A 245 4.15 -8.27 23.97
N PRO A 246 3.06 -8.50 23.22
CA PRO A 246 1.72 -8.03 23.59
C PRO A 246 1.20 -8.55 24.93
N GLU A 247 1.69 -9.71 25.37
CA GLU A 247 1.39 -10.35 26.65
C GLU A 247 2.19 -9.80 27.84
N ALA A 248 3.03 -8.77 27.64
CA ALA A 248 3.81 -8.17 28.72
C ALA A 248 2.90 -7.55 29.80
N THR A 249 3.25 -7.79 31.06
CA THR A 249 2.56 -7.17 32.20
C THR A 249 2.90 -5.68 32.28
N ASP A 250 2.08 -4.92 33.03
CA ASP A 250 2.32 -3.48 33.22
C ASP A 250 3.66 -3.23 33.94
N GLU A 251 4.04 -4.10 34.85
CA GLU A 251 5.33 -4.03 35.55
C GLU A 251 6.51 -4.20 34.61
N GLU A 252 6.41 -5.14 33.66
CA GLU A 252 7.44 -5.36 32.63
C GLU A 252 7.53 -4.18 31.66
N VAL A 253 6.40 -3.58 31.30
CA VAL A 253 6.36 -2.36 30.46
C VAL A 253 7.03 -1.18 31.18
N ILE A 254 6.73 -1.02 32.47
CA ILE A 254 7.35 0.04 33.29
C ILE A 254 8.86 -0.21 33.46
N ASP A 255 9.28 -1.44 33.71
CA ASP A 255 10.70 -1.78 33.81
C ASP A 255 11.44 -1.51 32.49
N ALA A 256 10.87 -1.88 31.34
CA ALA A 256 11.41 -1.57 30.03
C ALA A 256 11.57 -0.07 29.82
N ALA A 257 10.55 0.73 30.19
CA ALA A 257 10.60 2.17 30.11
C ALA A 257 11.69 2.80 31.00
N LYS A 258 11.89 2.25 32.21
CA LYS A 258 12.98 2.66 33.11
C LYS A 258 14.35 2.36 32.53
N ARG A 259 14.56 1.16 32.01
CA ARG A 259 15.83 0.75 31.37
C ARG A 259 16.15 1.61 30.13
N ALA A 260 15.13 2.05 29.43
CA ALA A 260 15.28 2.95 28.27
C ALA A 260 15.40 4.43 28.65
N ASN A 261 15.46 4.79 29.94
CA ASN A 261 15.41 6.19 30.44
C ASN A 261 14.18 6.96 29.93
N ALA A 262 13.09 6.26 29.63
CA ALA A 262 11.87 6.86 29.10
C ALA A 262 10.80 7.12 30.17
N TYR A 263 10.89 6.46 31.32
CA TYR A 263 9.85 6.47 32.36
C TYR A 263 9.47 7.88 32.81
N GLU A 264 10.44 8.71 33.14
CA GLU A 264 10.16 10.05 33.68
C GLU A 264 9.46 10.96 32.68
N PHE A 265 9.86 10.90 31.40
CA PHE A 265 9.19 11.72 30.40
C PHE A 265 7.78 11.18 30.06
N ILE A 266 7.57 9.85 30.11
CA ILE A 266 6.24 9.25 29.92
C ILE A 266 5.30 9.73 31.04
N MET A 267 5.77 9.76 32.29
CA MET A 267 4.99 10.23 33.42
C MET A 267 4.63 11.72 33.38
N ARG A 268 5.35 12.51 32.60
CA ARG A 268 5.02 13.93 32.33
C ARG A 268 3.92 14.11 31.27
N LEU A 269 3.59 13.05 30.52
CA LEU A 269 2.50 13.09 29.54
C LEU A 269 1.14 13.18 30.25
N PRO A 270 0.10 13.79 29.64
CA PRO A 270 -1.19 14.03 30.28
C PRO A 270 -1.87 12.78 30.87
N LYS A 271 -1.67 11.59 30.26
CA LYS A 271 -2.22 10.31 30.69
C LYS A 271 -1.12 9.25 30.91
N GLY A 272 0.14 9.67 31.09
CA GLY A 272 1.25 8.74 31.27
C GLY A 272 1.32 7.67 30.17
N PHE A 273 1.36 6.41 30.56
CA PHE A 273 1.38 5.26 29.62
C PHE A 273 0.12 5.13 28.75
N GLU A 274 -1.03 5.66 29.20
CA GLU A 274 -2.28 5.65 28.42
C GLU A 274 -2.41 6.86 27.48
N THR A 275 -1.38 7.65 27.35
CA THR A 275 -1.35 8.76 26.37
C THR A 275 -1.35 8.17 24.97
N MET A 276 -2.31 8.59 24.14
CA MET A 276 -2.34 8.27 22.73
C MET A 276 -1.22 9.00 22.01
N ILE A 277 -0.43 8.24 21.28
CA ILE A 277 0.60 8.78 20.38
C ILE A 277 -0.02 8.78 18.99
N GLY A 278 -0.11 9.94 18.35
CA GLY A 278 -0.58 10.07 16.99
C GLY A 278 0.40 9.45 15.98
N ASP A 279 0.03 9.53 14.70
CA ASP A 279 0.85 9.02 13.61
C ASP A 279 2.26 9.63 13.68
N ARG A 280 3.30 8.79 13.73
CA ARG A 280 4.72 9.18 13.87
C ARG A 280 5.08 10.01 15.12
N GLY A 281 4.34 9.86 16.20
CA GLY A 281 4.66 10.52 17.47
C GLY A 281 4.21 11.98 17.56
N VAL A 282 3.28 12.40 16.74
CA VAL A 282 2.62 13.71 16.87
C VAL A 282 1.54 13.58 17.94
N LEU A 283 1.68 14.31 19.05
CA LEU A 283 0.68 14.44 20.12
C LEU A 283 -0.47 15.35 19.66
#